data_0cae69794d3d958a4598e28dc6b5f871
#
_entry.id   0cae69794d3d958a4598e28dc6b5f871
#
_cell.length_a   1.000
_cell.length_b   1.000
_cell.length_c   1.000
_cell.angle_alpha   90.00
_cell.angle_beta   90.00
_cell.angle_gamma   90.00
#
_symmetry.space_group_name_H-M   'P 1'
#
loop_
_entity.id
_entity.type
_entity.pdbx_description
1 polymer ?
#
loop_
_entity_poly.entity_id
_entity_poly.type
_entity_poly.pdbx_seq_one_letter_code
_entity_poly.pdbx_strand_id
1 'polypeptide(L)'
;MVRPSGAEVTYRGNRRYRLVLADDHPDMRQEIQELLDPEFEVLRAVCDGAALVAATLELHPDVVISDIQMPGLDGIEAGTEVLWRGLCEAIVVLSMYSDRHLVQMAMKAGIRAYVLKLDAFDELIPAVYAALRGECYLSAGVRR
;
A
#
# COMPACT_ATOMS: atom_id res chain seq x y z
N MET A 1 -3.13 25.46 -16.18
CA MET A 1 -4.06 24.43 -16.64
C MET A 1 -4.83 23.84 -15.48
N VAL A 2 -6.12 23.78 -15.63
CA VAL A 2 -6.97 23.18 -14.60
C VAL A 2 -6.88 21.66 -14.72
N ARG A 3 -6.61 20.99 -13.64
CA ARG A 3 -6.57 19.53 -13.58
C ARG A 3 -7.80 19.00 -12.88
N PRO A 4 -8.25 17.79 -13.24
CA PRO A 4 -9.22 17.10 -12.39
C PRO A 4 -8.63 16.95 -10.99
N SER A 5 -9.44 17.02 -9.97
CA SER A 5 -8.96 16.96 -8.59
C SER A 5 -8.10 15.71 -8.30
N GLY A 6 -8.42 14.58 -8.94
CA GLY A 6 -7.65 13.36 -8.78
C GLY A 6 -6.27 13.41 -9.40
N ALA A 7 -6.09 14.24 -10.45
CA ALA A 7 -4.82 14.31 -11.14
C ALA A 7 -3.76 15.09 -10.36
N GLU A 8 -4.18 15.98 -9.46
CA GLU A 8 -3.24 16.80 -8.69
C GLU A 8 -2.39 15.97 -7.73
N VAL A 9 -2.90 14.83 -7.27
CA VAL A 9 -2.20 13.96 -6.33
C VAL A 9 -1.51 12.78 -7.02
N THR A 10 -1.59 12.69 -8.36
CA THR A 10 -0.95 11.62 -9.13
C THR A 10 0.57 11.78 -9.16
N TYR A 11 1.03 13.02 -9.01
CA TYR A 11 2.43 13.34 -9.17
C TYR A 11 3.02 13.95 -7.91
N ARG A 12 4.27 13.63 -7.66
CA ARG A 12 5.09 14.26 -6.66
C ARG A 12 5.97 15.27 -7.40
N GLY A 13 5.60 16.55 -7.32
CA GLY A 13 6.25 17.57 -8.14
C GLY A 13 6.00 17.28 -9.61
N ASN A 14 7.06 17.04 -10.37
CA ASN A 14 6.98 16.72 -11.80
C ASN A 14 7.01 15.23 -12.10
N ARG A 15 7.00 14.39 -11.06
CA ARG A 15 7.10 12.94 -11.21
C ARG A 15 5.91 12.25 -10.59
N ARG A 16 5.60 11.08 -11.13
CA ARG A 16 4.57 10.22 -10.56
C ARG A 16 5.01 9.74 -9.19
N TYR A 17 4.04 9.50 -8.31
CA TYR A 17 4.36 8.88 -7.03
C TYR A 17 4.98 7.50 -7.27
N ARG A 18 5.95 7.17 -6.43
CA ARG A 18 6.75 5.95 -6.53
C ARG A 18 6.31 4.97 -5.46
N LEU A 19 6.14 3.71 -5.81
CA LEU A 19 5.69 2.72 -4.84
C LEU A 19 6.42 1.39 -4.95
N VAL A 20 6.38 0.65 -3.84
CA VAL A 20 6.84 -0.73 -3.76
C VAL A 20 5.63 -1.58 -3.36
N LEU A 21 5.47 -2.71 -4.02
CA LEU A 21 4.35 -3.62 -3.83
C LEU A 21 4.85 -4.96 -3.30
N ALA A 22 4.19 -5.52 -2.29
CA ALA A 22 4.50 -6.86 -1.80
C ALA A 22 3.24 -7.73 -1.79
N ASP A 23 3.33 -8.90 -2.40
CA ASP A 23 2.27 -9.91 -2.39
C ASP A 23 2.92 -11.24 -2.74
N ASP A 24 2.68 -12.28 -1.94
CA ASP A 24 3.29 -13.58 -2.16
C ASP A 24 2.56 -14.43 -3.22
N HIS A 25 1.40 -13.98 -3.72
CA HIS A 25 0.66 -14.65 -4.78
C HIS A 25 1.03 -14.01 -6.13
N PRO A 26 1.73 -14.73 -7.02
CA PRO A 26 2.21 -14.14 -8.28
C PRO A 26 1.10 -13.54 -9.15
N ASP A 27 -0.02 -14.23 -9.26
CA ASP A 27 -1.12 -13.75 -10.11
C ASP A 27 -1.74 -12.48 -9.55
N MET A 28 -2.01 -12.45 -8.26
CA MET A 28 -2.57 -11.26 -7.62
C MET A 28 -1.59 -10.09 -7.68
N ARG A 29 -0.31 -10.38 -7.45
CA ARG A 29 0.73 -9.34 -7.51
C ARG A 29 0.77 -8.70 -8.89
N GLN A 30 0.67 -9.51 -9.94
CA GLN A 30 0.64 -9.01 -11.31
C GLN A 30 -0.60 -8.19 -11.58
N GLU A 31 -1.77 -8.65 -11.15
CA GLU A 31 -3.02 -7.92 -11.33
C GLU A 31 -3.01 -6.56 -10.63
N ILE A 32 -2.49 -6.51 -9.42
CA ILE A 32 -2.38 -5.27 -8.67
C ILE A 32 -1.38 -4.33 -9.35
N GLN A 33 -0.26 -4.87 -9.81
CA GLN A 33 0.72 -4.04 -10.52
C GLN A 33 0.12 -3.45 -11.78
N GLU A 34 -0.62 -4.23 -12.54
CA GLU A 34 -1.29 -3.73 -13.77
C GLU A 34 -2.32 -2.65 -13.45
N LEU A 35 -3.01 -2.77 -12.32
CA LEU A 35 -3.94 -1.75 -11.86
C LEU A 35 -3.22 -0.44 -11.55
N LEU A 36 -2.05 -0.51 -10.95
CA LEU A 36 -1.30 0.65 -10.47
C LEU A 36 -0.43 1.31 -11.53
N ASP A 37 0.10 0.54 -12.48
CA ASP A 37 1.05 1.03 -13.47
C ASP A 37 0.60 2.28 -14.25
N PRO A 38 -0.67 2.43 -14.63
CA PRO A 38 -1.08 3.63 -15.35
C PRO A 38 -0.94 4.93 -14.57
N GLU A 39 -0.99 4.87 -13.23
CA GLU A 39 -0.98 6.07 -12.39
C GLU A 39 0.28 6.27 -11.56
N PHE A 40 0.97 5.19 -11.23
CA PHE A 40 2.11 5.23 -10.32
C PHE A 40 3.34 4.60 -10.95
N GLU A 41 4.49 4.99 -10.45
CA GLU A 41 5.73 4.32 -10.83
C GLU A 41 5.97 3.17 -9.84
N VAL A 42 5.70 1.94 -10.26
CA VAL A 42 5.95 0.76 -9.44
C VAL A 42 7.43 0.42 -9.55
N LEU A 43 8.19 0.74 -8.50
CA LEU A 43 9.65 0.57 -8.51
C LEU A 43 10.05 -0.89 -8.44
N ARG A 44 9.32 -1.66 -7.66
CA ARG A 44 9.61 -3.07 -7.44
C ARG A 44 8.38 -3.77 -6.88
N ALA A 45 8.17 -5.01 -7.30
CA ALA A 45 7.17 -5.89 -6.72
C ALA A 45 7.89 -7.07 -6.11
N VAL A 46 7.64 -7.35 -4.84
CA VAL A 46 8.33 -8.38 -4.07
C VAL A 46 7.32 -9.38 -3.49
N CYS A 47 7.81 -10.49 -2.93
CA CYS A 47 6.93 -11.59 -2.54
C CYS A 47 6.94 -11.91 -1.04
N ASP A 48 7.68 -11.15 -0.21
CA ASP A 48 7.66 -11.37 1.24
C ASP A 48 8.02 -10.09 1.99
N GLY A 49 7.83 -10.12 3.30
CA GLY A 49 8.02 -8.94 4.14
C GLY A 49 9.46 -8.50 4.27
N ALA A 50 10.40 -9.44 4.30
CA ALA A 50 11.81 -9.10 4.39
C ALA A 50 12.27 -8.40 3.11
N ALA A 51 11.83 -8.88 1.95
CA ALA A 51 12.12 -8.24 0.67
C ALA A 51 11.47 -6.86 0.58
N LEU A 52 10.30 -6.69 1.18
CA LEU A 52 9.62 -5.39 1.22
C LEU A 52 10.44 -4.38 2.01
N VAL A 53 10.89 -4.74 3.19
CA VAL A 53 11.71 -3.83 4.02
C VAL A 53 13.00 -3.48 3.27
N ALA A 54 13.67 -4.47 2.68
CA ALA A 54 14.91 -4.25 1.93
C ALA A 54 14.69 -3.32 0.74
N ALA A 55 13.62 -3.54 -0.04
CA ALA A 55 13.31 -2.69 -1.18
C ALA A 55 12.99 -1.25 -0.76
N THR A 56 12.25 -1.10 0.34
CA THR A 56 11.91 0.22 0.86
C THR A 56 13.15 0.98 1.31
N LEU A 57 14.07 0.30 1.97
CA LEU A 57 15.33 0.89 2.40
C LEU A 57 16.18 1.33 1.19
N GLU A 58 16.22 0.52 0.15
CA GLU A 58 17.02 0.81 -1.04
C GLU A 58 16.40 1.91 -1.91
N LEU A 59 15.09 1.86 -2.11
CA LEU A 59 14.42 2.65 -3.14
C LEU A 59 13.73 3.90 -2.64
N HIS A 60 13.47 4.01 -1.35
CA HIS A 60 12.78 5.16 -0.71
C HIS A 60 11.50 5.56 -1.45
N PRO A 61 10.51 4.65 -1.53
CA PRO A 61 9.25 4.96 -2.21
C PRO A 61 8.41 5.98 -1.44
N ASP A 62 7.45 6.57 -2.14
CA ASP A 62 6.48 7.48 -1.52
C ASP A 62 5.40 6.70 -0.76
N VAL A 63 5.06 5.50 -1.25
CA VAL A 63 4.04 4.66 -0.64
C VAL A 63 4.43 3.19 -0.76
N VAL A 64 4.04 2.41 0.23
CA VAL A 64 4.22 0.95 0.27
C VAL A 64 2.84 0.31 0.29
N ILE A 65 2.64 -0.69 -0.57
CA ILE A 65 1.42 -1.49 -0.59
C ILE A 65 1.83 -2.93 -0.30
N SER A 66 1.22 -3.55 0.69
CA SER A 66 1.58 -4.90 1.08
C SER A 66 0.37 -5.75 1.42
N ASP A 67 0.38 -7.00 0.93
CA ASP A 67 -0.49 -8.04 1.45
C ASP A 67 -0.13 -8.25 2.92
N ILE A 68 -1.11 -8.56 3.75
CA ILE A 68 -0.84 -8.92 5.15
C ILE A 68 -0.29 -10.34 5.25
N GLN A 69 -0.89 -11.27 4.52
CA GLN A 69 -0.56 -12.69 4.64
C GLN A 69 0.63 -13.04 3.75
N MET A 70 1.82 -13.07 4.33
CA MET A 70 3.05 -13.45 3.62
C MET A 70 3.91 -14.31 4.53
N PRO A 71 4.71 -15.22 3.96
CA PRO A 71 5.57 -16.08 4.77
C PRO A 71 6.65 -15.26 5.49
N GLY A 72 7.01 -15.70 6.68
CA GLY A 72 8.00 -15.00 7.51
C GLY A 72 7.39 -13.75 8.10
N LEU A 73 7.94 -12.61 7.75
CA LEU A 73 7.48 -11.31 8.20
C LEU A 73 6.20 -10.93 7.43
N ASP A 74 5.08 -10.80 8.12
CA ASP A 74 3.82 -10.44 7.44
C ASP A 74 3.75 -8.95 7.11
N GLY A 75 2.68 -8.53 6.42
CA GLY A 75 2.55 -7.15 5.94
C GLY A 75 2.43 -6.12 7.06
N ILE A 76 1.81 -6.48 8.18
CA ILE A 76 1.70 -5.56 9.34
C ILE A 76 3.06 -5.44 10.01
N GLU A 77 3.76 -6.56 10.19
CA GLU A 77 5.10 -6.57 10.77
C GLU A 77 6.09 -5.80 9.89
N ALA A 78 6.06 -6.03 8.58
CA ALA A 78 6.92 -5.33 7.65
C ALA A 78 6.61 -3.82 7.63
N GLY A 79 5.33 -3.47 7.61
CA GLY A 79 4.90 -2.07 7.67
C GLY A 79 5.34 -1.39 8.96
N THR A 80 5.24 -2.09 10.09
CA THR A 80 5.70 -1.58 11.38
C THR A 80 7.20 -1.31 11.34
N GLU A 81 7.98 -2.21 10.76
CA GLU A 81 9.43 -2.05 10.63
C GLU A 81 9.78 -0.83 9.76
N VAL A 82 9.09 -0.70 8.64
CA VAL A 82 9.26 0.43 7.73
C VAL A 82 8.96 1.76 8.43
N LEU A 83 7.86 1.82 9.17
CA LEU A 83 7.48 3.02 9.92
C LEU A 83 8.48 3.32 11.04
N TRP A 84 8.86 2.31 11.79
CA TRP A 84 9.80 2.45 12.89
C TRP A 84 11.13 3.00 12.42
N ARG A 85 11.62 2.55 11.26
CA ARG A 85 12.88 3.03 10.68
C ARG A 85 12.73 4.37 9.95
N GLY A 86 11.53 4.90 9.82
CA GLY A 86 11.29 6.14 9.11
C GLY A 86 11.53 6.06 7.60
N LEU A 87 11.37 4.87 7.01
CA LEU A 87 11.67 4.65 5.59
C LEU A 87 10.55 5.11 4.67
N CYS A 88 9.32 5.07 5.14
CA CYS A 88 8.14 5.47 4.37
C CYS A 88 6.98 5.67 5.34
N GLU A 89 6.21 6.72 5.17
CA GLU A 89 5.09 7.01 6.08
C GLU A 89 3.75 6.50 5.57
N ALA A 90 3.59 6.39 4.26
CA ALA A 90 2.33 5.98 3.65
C ALA A 90 2.35 4.49 3.38
N ILE A 91 1.62 3.73 4.19
CA ILE A 91 1.54 2.28 4.06
C ILE A 91 0.09 1.87 3.90
N VAL A 92 -0.17 1.07 2.87
CA VAL A 92 -1.47 0.51 2.56
C VAL A 92 -1.35 -1.02 2.67
N VAL A 93 -2.23 -1.65 3.42
CA VAL A 93 -2.26 -3.11 3.46
C VAL A 93 -3.47 -3.66 2.73
N LEU A 94 -3.27 -4.78 2.08
CA LEU A 94 -4.30 -5.56 1.40
C LEU A 94 -4.53 -6.84 2.17
N SER A 95 -5.78 -7.26 2.30
CA SER A 95 -6.09 -8.49 3.03
C SER A 95 -7.27 -9.19 2.40
N MET A 96 -7.28 -10.52 2.50
CA MET A 96 -8.46 -11.33 2.18
C MET A 96 -9.53 -11.22 3.25
N TYR A 97 -9.19 -10.72 4.44
CA TYR A 97 -10.04 -10.79 5.63
C TYR A 97 -10.33 -9.40 6.21
N SER A 98 -11.56 -9.18 6.61
CA SER A 98 -11.99 -7.96 7.30
C SER A 98 -11.98 -8.13 8.82
N ASP A 99 -11.08 -8.97 9.34
CA ASP A 99 -10.97 -9.25 10.76
C ASP A 99 -10.70 -7.97 11.54
N ARG A 100 -11.59 -7.64 12.48
CA ARG A 100 -11.47 -6.42 13.29
C ARG A 100 -10.14 -6.34 14.02
N HIS A 101 -9.66 -7.47 14.53
CA HIS A 101 -8.39 -7.52 15.25
C HIS A 101 -7.22 -7.12 14.35
N LEU A 102 -7.17 -7.64 13.11
CA LEU A 102 -6.14 -7.27 12.15
C LEU A 102 -6.21 -5.79 11.77
N VAL A 103 -7.41 -5.27 11.59
CA VAL A 103 -7.61 -3.85 11.27
C VAL A 103 -7.07 -3.00 12.42
N GLN A 104 -7.40 -3.35 13.65
CA GLN A 104 -6.92 -2.62 14.83
C GLN A 104 -5.40 -2.67 14.96
N MET A 105 -4.80 -3.83 14.72
CA MET A 105 -3.35 -3.98 14.75
C MET A 105 -2.68 -3.07 13.73
N ALA A 106 -3.21 -3.06 12.50
CA ALA A 106 -2.67 -2.23 11.44
C ALA A 106 -2.76 -0.74 11.80
N MET A 107 -3.93 -0.30 12.25
CA MET A 107 -4.13 1.11 12.61
C MET A 107 -3.25 1.54 13.77
N LYS A 108 -3.11 0.69 14.80
CA LYS A 108 -2.24 0.98 15.94
C LYS A 108 -0.77 1.07 15.54
N ALA A 109 -0.37 0.32 14.53
CA ALA A 109 0.99 0.35 14.03
C ALA A 109 1.30 1.62 13.24
N GLY A 110 0.27 2.39 12.86
CA GLY A 110 0.44 3.60 12.06
C GLY A 110 0.22 3.38 10.57
N ILE A 111 -0.23 2.18 10.19
CA ILE A 111 -0.60 1.89 8.81
C ILE A 111 -1.88 2.68 8.49
N ARG A 112 -1.89 3.40 7.38
CA ARG A 112 -2.95 4.37 7.11
C ARG A 112 -4.14 3.84 6.34
N ALA A 113 -3.96 2.78 5.57
CA ALA A 113 -5.06 2.24 4.77
C ALA A 113 -5.13 0.72 4.86
N TYR A 114 -6.35 0.21 4.97
CA TYR A 114 -6.64 -1.21 5.00
C TYR A 114 -7.69 -1.49 3.93
N VAL A 115 -7.33 -2.25 2.91
CA VAL A 115 -8.20 -2.53 1.77
C VAL A 115 -8.37 -4.03 1.62
N LEU A 116 -9.62 -4.49 1.53
CA LEU A 116 -9.86 -5.88 1.18
C LEU A 116 -9.47 -6.12 -0.27
N LYS A 117 -8.85 -7.25 -0.56
CA LYS A 117 -8.48 -7.60 -1.93
C LYS A 117 -9.67 -7.58 -2.87
N LEU A 118 -10.83 -7.98 -2.40
CA LEU A 118 -12.08 -7.94 -3.11
C LEU A 118 -12.50 -6.50 -3.53
N ASP A 119 -12.09 -5.50 -2.77
CA ASP A 119 -12.38 -4.10 -3.05
C ASP A 119 -11.28 -3.40 -3.86
N ALA A 120 -10.16 -4.09 -4.14
CA ALA A 120 -8.96 -3.44 -4.65
C ALA A 120 -9.14 -2.71 -5.99
N PHE A 121 -9.88 -3.31 -6.92
CA PHE A 121 -10.05 -2.68 -8.24
C PHE A 121 -10.76 -1.33 -8.16
N ASP A 122 -11.67 -1.18 -7.20
CA ASP A 122 -12.43 0.06 -7.03
C ASP A 122 -11.80 1.01 -6.03
N GLU A 123 -11.11 0.49 -5.02
CA GLU A 123 -10.74 1.30 -3.86
C GLU A 123 -9.24 1.39 -3.58
N LEU A 124 -8.39 0.60 -4.22
CA LEU A 124 -6.96 0.66 -3.91
C LEU A 124 -6.35 2.01 -4.28
N ILE A 125 -6.66 2.53 -5.46
CA ILE A 125 -6.10 3.82 -5.89
C ILE A 125 -6.55 4.95 -4.97
N PRO A 126 -7.86 5.09 -4.64
CA PRO A 126 -8.27 6.09 -3.65
C PRO A 126 -7.59 5.91 -2.29
N ALA A 127 -7.36 4.66 -1.87
CA ALA A 127 -6.70 4.38 -0.60
C ALA A 127 -5.24 4.85 -0.61
N VAL A 128 -4.55 4.64 -1.74
CA VAL A 128 -3.16 5.10 -1.89
C VAL A 128 -3.10 6.62 -1.75
N TYR A 129 -3.98 7.34 -2.42
CA TYR A 129 -4.01 8.80 -2.31
C TYR A 129 -4.33 9.27 -0.90
N ALA A 130 -5.27 8.60 -0.22
CA ALA A 130 -5.58 8.93 1.17
C ALA A 130 -4.34 8.75 2.06
N ALA A 131 -3.65 7.63 1.90
CA ALA A 131 -2.42 7.37 2.67
C ALA A 131 -1.35 8.42 2.40
N LEU A 132 -1.20 8.82 1.14
CA LEU A 132 -0.24 9.87 0.76
C LEU A 132 -0.57 11.22 1.40
N ARG A 133 -1.86 11.50 1.62
CA ARG A 133 -2.30 12.73 2.30
C ARG A 133 -2.23 12.62 3.83
N GLY A 134 -1.85 11.47 4.35
CA GLY A 134 -1.82 11.25 5.80
C GLY A 134 -3.18 10.92 6.41
N GLU A 135 -4.14 10.51 5.58
CA GLU A 135 -5.49 10.17 6.02
C GLU A 135 -5.67 8.66 6.17
N CYS A 136 -6.54 8.26 7.08
CA CYS A 136 -6.90 6.85 7.22
C CYS A 136 -7.95 6.47 6.19
N TYR A 137 -7.86 5.24 5.69
CA TYR A 137 -8.81 4.73 4.71
C TYR A 137 -9.13 3.26 5.01
N LEU A 138 -10.40 2.95 5.11
CA LEU A 138 -10.86 1.56 5.22
C LEU A 138 -11.79 1.29 4.04
N SER A 139 -11.55 0.22 3.29
CA SER A 139 -12.37 -0.08 2.12
C SER A 139 -13.79 -0.49 2.55
N ALA A 140 -14.72 -0.49 1.60
CA ALA A 140 -16.14 -0.74 1.88
C ALA A 140 -16.38 -2.04 2.64
N GLY A 141 -15.69 -3.11 2.26
CA GLY A 141 -15.84 -4.41 2.94
C GLY A 141 -15.32 -4.41 4.37
N VAL A 142 -14.41 -3.52 4.70
CA VAL A 142 -13.88 -3.38 6.07
C VAL A 142 -14.85 -2.59 6.94
N ARG A 143 -15.48 -1.57 6.36
CA ARG A 143 -16.39 -0.67 7.09
C ARG A 143 -17.72 -1.32 7.48
N ARG A 144 -18.08 -2.44 6.89
CA ARG A 144 -19.33 -3.13 7.20
C ARG A 144 -19.32 -3.81 8.55
#